data_930908cecf13095c6648d36fcff0754b
#
_entry.id   930908cecf13095c6648d36fcff0754b
#
_cell.length_a   1.000
_cell.length_b   1.000
_cell.length_c   1.000
_cell.angle_alpha   90.00
_cell.angle_beta   90.00
_cell.angle_gamma   90.00
#
_symmetry.space_group_name_H-M   'P 1'
#
loop_
_entity.id
_entity.type
_entity.pdbx_description
1 polymer ?
#
loop_
_entity_poly.entity_id
_entity_poly.type
_entity_poly.pdbx_seq_one_letter_code
_entity_poly.pdbx_strand_id
1 'polypeptide(L)'
;MKKAILLFLLIISVLLITGCSTQKQGSLTETTSTGVSEPLVVEKKGDEKGVSAGGESASVIIKGFKFVPNEIKVKAGTTITWRNEDSTAHTVESNDRTLTSDNLEQGDTVTFKFDNPGRVDYICGIHPSMKGAVIV
;
A
#
# COMPACT_ATOMS: atom_id res chain seq x y z
N MET A 1 29.36 -4.38 -39.87
CA MET A 1 28.62 -4.17 -38.64
C MET A 1 29.51 -3.88 -37.41
N LYS A 2 30.79 -3.46 -37.62
CA LYS A 2 31.72 -3.18 -36.49
C LYS A 2 32.08 -1.69 -36.34
N LYS A 3 31.45 -0.79 -37.09
CA LYS A 3 31.73 0.69 -37.04
C LYS A 3 30.68 1.51 -36.30
N ALA A 4 29.56 0.91 -35.86
CA ALA A 4 28.50 1.66 -35.16
C ALA A 4 28.64 1.67 -33.64
N ILE A 5 29.53 0.84 -33.06
CA ILE A 5 29.67 0.70 -31.60
C ILE A 5 30.67 1.72 -31.03
N LEU A 6 31.55 2.30 -31.89
CA LEU A 6 32.60 3.21 -31.42
C LEU A 6 32.13 4.68 -31.24
N LEU A 7 30.95 5.00 -31.75
CA LEU A 7 30.41 6.39 -31.63
C LEU A 7 29.54 6.60 -30.39
N PHE A 8 29.15 5.55 -29.68
CA PHE A 8 28.28 5.64 -28.50
C PHE A 8 29.05 5.79 -27.18
N LEU A 9 30.37 5.63 -27.17
CA LEU A 9 31.20 5.70 -25.96
C LEU A 9 31.84 7.07 -25.72
N LEU A 10 31.57 8.04 -26.57
CA LEU A 10 32.20 9.37 -26.47
C LEU A 10 31.25 10.49 -25.95
N ILE A 11 30.00 10.17 -25.59
CA ILE A 11 28.99 11.16 -25.15
C ILE A 11 28.73 11.13 -23.63
N ILE A 12 29.35 10.21 -22.86
CA ILE A 12 29.10 10.07 -21.40
C ILE A 12 30.15 10.79 -20.54
N SER A 13 31.03 11.59 -21.13
CA SER A 13 32.16 12.19 -20.38
C SER A 13 32.08 13.69 -20.11
N VAL A 14 30.94 14.34 -20.22
CA VAL A 14 30.84 15.78 -19.86
C VAL A 14 29.51 16.05 -19.19
N LEU A 15 29.39 15.83 -17.88
CA LEU A 15 28.49 16.56 -16.97
C LEU A 15 28.80 16.27 -15.50
N LEU A 16 30.02 16.59 -15.11
CA LEU A 16 30.34 16.80 -13.70
C LEU A 16 30.81 18.23 -13.59
N ILE A 17 29.99 19.16 -13.20
CA ILE A 17 30.45 20.43 -12.56
C ILE A 17 29.21 21.06 -11.88
N THR A 18 29.36 21.25 -10.55
CA THR A 18 28.92 22.34 -9.69
C THR A 18 27.44 22.52 -9.33
N GLY A 19 27.23 22.53 -8.04
CA GLY A 19 26.06 23.08 -7.36
C GLY A 19 26.15 22.93 -5.84
N CYS A 20 27.13 23.62 -5.25
CA CYS A 20 27.26 23.81 -3.78
C CYS A 20 26.34 24.96 -3.34
N SER A 21 25.91 24.90 -2.05
CA SER A 21 25.26 25.98 -1.27
C SER A 21 23.75 25.81 -1.11
N THR A 22 23.16 25.84 0.09
CA THR A 22 23.39 26.69 1.26
C THR A 22 22.68 26.06 2.48
N GLN A 23 23.42 25.92 3.57
CA GLN A 23 22.88 25.75 4.92
C GLN A 23 22.20 27.04 5.38
N LYS A 24 21.04 26.90 6.01
CA LYS A 24 20.52 27.94 6.91
C LYS A 24 20.18 27.33 8.25
N GLN A 25 21.08 27.50 9.19
CA GLN A 25 20.86 27.39 10.64
C GLN A 25 19.93 28.54 11.11
N GLY A 26 19.09 28.22 12.08
CA GLY A 26 18.34 29.17 12.88
C GLY A 26 17.48 28.38 13.83
N SER A 27 17.91 28.23 14.96
CA SER A 27 17.84 28.95 16.22
C SER A 27 16.91 28.25 17.22
N LEU A 28 17.55 27.82 18.31
CA LEU A 28 16.98 27.32 19.57
C LEU A 28 16.05 28.37 20.19
N THR A 29 14.90 27.92 20.71
CA THR A 29 14.33 28.45 21.94
C THR A 29 13.72 27.32 22.73
N GLU A 30 14.38 27.03 23.83
CA GLU A 30 13.82 26.30 24.97
C GLU A 30 12.66 27.10 25.56
N THR A 31 11.57 26.41 25.91
CA THR A 31 10.72 26.85 27.02
C THR A 31 10.18 25.62 27.73
N THR A 32 10.72 25.41 28.89
CA THR A 32 10.25 24.52 29.96
C THR A 32 8.86 24.97 30.40
N SER A 33 7.90 24.04 30.49
CA SER A 33 6.81 24.13 31.46
C SER A 33 6.24 22.76 31.78
N THR A 34 6.45 22.37 32.98
CA THR A 34 5.89 21.28 33.78
C THR A 34 4.37 21.42 33.87
N GLY A 35 3.63 20.31 33.68
CA GLY A 35 2.18 20.29 33.93
C GLY A 35 1.61 18.88 33.79
N VAL A 36 1.61 18.13 34.90
CA VAL A 36 0.88 16.88 35.12
C VAL A 36 -0.62 17.14 35.10
N SER A 37 -1.38 16.36 34.35
CA SER A 37 -2.69 15.81 34.76
C SER A 37 -3.27 14.86 33.70
N GLU A 38 -3.54 13.63 34.12
CA GLU A 38 -4.38 12.58 33.53
C GLU A 38 -5.88 12.98 33.56
N PRO A 39 -6.76 12.04 33.14
CA PRO A 39 -7.27 11.78 31.80
C PRO A 39 -8.75 12.16 31.72
N LEU A 40 -9.20 12.60 30.58
CA LEU A 40 -10.65 12.68 30.30
C LEU A 40 -10.97 11.92 29.03
N VAL A 41 -11.57 10.77 29.22
CA VAL A 41 -12.40 10.07 28.25
C VAL A 41 -13.51 11.02 27.82
N VAL A 42 -13.45 11.49 26.60
CA VAL A 42 -14.60 12.12 25.95
C VAL A 42 -14.99 11.27 24.76
N GLU A 43 -15.98 10.43 25.03
CA GLU A 43 -16.86 9.86 24.05
C GLU A 43 -17.54 11.01 23.30
N LYS A 44 -17.14 11.28 22.07
CA LYS A 44 -17.85 12.20 21.21
C LYS A 44 -18.45 11.46 20.02
N LYS A 45 -19.66 11.02 20.24
CA LYS A 45 -20.66 10.74 19.23
C LYS A 45 -20.82 12.00 18.36
N GLY A 46 -20.33 11.94 17.16
CA GLY A 46 -20.47 12.98 16.16
C GLY A 46 -20.98 12.37 14.87
N ASP A 47 -22.28 12.51 14.67
CA ASP A 47 -22.93 12.32 13.38
C ASP A 47 -22.37 13.39 12.42
N GLU A 48 -21.50 13.02 11.52
CA GLU A 48 -21.22 13.83 10.33
C GLU A 48 -21.65 13.06 9.09
N LYS A 49 -22.82 13.45 8.61
CA LYS A 49 -23.36 13.15 7.30
C LYS A 49 -22.52 13.88 6.25
N GLY A 50 -21.32 13.35 5.97
CA GLY A 50 -20.54 13.72 4.81
C GLY A 50 -20.96 12.83 3.65
N VAL A 51 -21.67 13.39 2.68
CA VAL A 51 -21.90 12.73 1.39
C VAL A 51 -20.55 12.65 0.68
N SER A 52 -19.81 11.58 0.94
CA SER A 52 -18.70 11.13 0.10
C SER A 52 -19.28 10.11 -0.87
N ALA A 53 -19.23 10.41 -2.15
CA ALA A 53 -19.46 9.45 -3.22
C ALA A 53 -18.26 8.48 -3.30
N GLY A 54 -18.01 7.76 -2.19
CA GLY A 54 -16.96 6.76 -2.05
C GLY A 54 -17.58 5.52 -1.45
N GLY A 55 -17.52 4.40 -2.16
CA GLY A 55 -17.90 3.09 -1.64
C GLY A 55 -17.12 2.78 -0.36
N GLU A 56 -17.68 1.92 0.49
CA GLU A 56 -17.02 1.40 1.69
C GLU A 56 -15.64 0.83 1.32
N SER A 57 -14.64 1.04 2.16
CA SER A 57 -13.27 0.55 1.93
C SER A 57 -12.85 -0.40 3.03
N ALA A 58 -12.08 -1.43 2.66
CA ALA A 58 -11.53 -2.41 3.58
C ALA A 58 -10.09 -2.75 3.20
N SER A 59 -9.35 -3.43 4.08
CA SER A 59 -7.96 -3.80 3.81
C SER A 59 -7.64 -5.21 4.26
N VAL A 60 -6.72 -5.84 3.53
CA VAL A 60 -6.10 -7.12 3.86
C VAL A 60 -4.59 -6.92 3.85
N ILE A 61 -3.92 -7.35 4.90
CA ILE A 61 -2.46 -7.31 4.98
C ILE A 61 -1.90 -8.68 4.59
N ILE A 62 -0.83 -8.68 3.80
CA ILE A 62 -0.05 -9.87 3.52
C ILE A 62 1.13 -9.84 4.48
N LYS A 63 1.19 -10.80 5.41
CA LYS A 63 2.21 -10.85 6.45
C LYS A 63 2.46 -12.27 6.94
N GLY A 64 3.74 -12.64 7.02
CA GLY A 64 4.15 -13.97 7.49
C GLY A 64 3.60 -15.09 6.60
N PHE A 65 3.59 -14.86 5.27
CA PHE A 65 3.04 -15.79 4.28
C PHE A 65 1.55 -16.10 4.53
N LYS A 66 0.77 -15.09 4.90
CA LYS A 66 -0.68 -15.19 5.13
C LYS A 66 -1.39 -13.92 4.69
N PHE A 67 -2.63 -14.06 4.27
CA PHE A 67 -3.57 -12.95 4.17
C PHE A 67 -4.21 -12.71 5.55
N VAL A 68 -4.24 -11.45 6.01
CA VAL A 68 -4.77 -11.08 7.33
C VAL A 68 -5.75 -9.91 7.18
N PRO A 69 -7.04 -10.12 7.44
CA PRO A 69 -7.67 -11.40 7.72
C PRO A 69 -7.65 -12.33 6.50
N ASN A 70 -7.71 -13.64 6.71
CA ASN A 70 -7.79 -14.61 5.62
C ASN A 70 -9.22 -14.72 5.02
N GLU A 71 -10.23 -14.30 5.74
CA GLU A 71 -11.60 -14.14 5.26
C GLU A 71 -12.12 -12.77 5.69
N ILE A 72 -12.71 -12.03 4.74
CA ILE A 72 -13.28 -10.70 5.00
C ILE A 72 -14.70 -10.64 4.44
N LYS A 73 -15.63 -10.09 5.24
CA LYS A 73 -17.02 -9.86 4.85
C LYS A 73 -17.23 -8.37 4.60
N VAL A 74 -17.78 -8.06 3.45
CA VAL A 74 -18.00 -6.67 3.01
C VAL A 74 -19.36 -6.53 2.35
N LYS A 75 -19.82 -5.31 2.15
CA LYS A 75 -21.00 -5.01 1.35
C LYS A 75 -20.66 -4.88 -0.13
N ALA A 76 -21.64 -5.08 -1.00
CA ALA A 76 -21.49 -4.77 -2.41
C ALA A 76 -21.11 -3.30 -2.62
N GLY A 77 -20.20 -3.04 -3.55
CA GLY A 77 -19.62 -1.72 -3.80
C GLY A 77 -18.36 -1.41 -2.99
N THR A 78 -17.96 -2.29 -2.05
CA THR A 78 -16.75 -2.10 -1.24
C THR A 78 -15.49 -2.28 -2.10
N THR A 79 -14.53 -1.41 -1.86
CA THR A 79 -13.18 -1.51 -2.43
C THR A 79 -12.23 -2.09 -1.38
N ILE A 80 -11.53 -3.18 -1.72
CA ILE A 80 -10.57 -3.82 -0.82
C ILE A 80 -9.16 -3.58 -1.35
N THR A 81 -8.25 -3.21 -0.45
CA THR A 81 -6.82 -3.02 -0.73
C THR A 81 -6.01 -4.11 -0.03
N TRP A 82 -5.21 -4.85 -0.78
CA TRP A 82 -4.17 -5.74 -0.24
C TRP A 82 -2.85 -4.99 -0.18
N ARG A 83 -2.13 -5.16 0.91
CA ARG A 83 -0.78 -4.58 1.10
C ARG A 83 0.19 -5.67 1.51
N ASN A 84 1.32 -5.77 0.80
CA ASN A 84 2.40 -6.67 1.18
C ASN A 84 3.31 -6.03 2.24
N GLU A 85 3.38 -6.64 3.42
CA GLU A 85 4.32 -6.26 4.49
C GLU A 85 5.49 -7.24 4.63
N ASP A 86 5.48 -8.36 3.90
CA ASP A 86 6.60 -9.28 3.85
C ASP A 86 7.72 -8.74 2.95
N SER A 87 8.95 -9.13 3.20
CA SER A 87 10.10 -8.85 2.33
C SER A 87 10.13 -9.71 1.06
N THR A 88 9.25 -10.69 0.97
CA THR A 88 9.08 -11.59 -0.17
C THR A 88 7.91 -11.10 -1.03
N ALA A 89 8.04 -11.20 -2.34
CA ALA A 89 6.96 -10.87 -3.27
C ALA A 89 5.77 -11.83 -3.13
N HIS A 90 4.57 -11.32 -3.30
CA HIS A 90 3.31 -12.06 -3.28
C HIS A 90 2.40 -11.64 -4.43
N THR A 91 1.38 -12.45 -4.74
CA THR A 91 0.30 -12.09 -5.68
C THR A 91 -1.07 -12.29 -5.03
N VAL A 92 -2.10 -11.73 -5.64
CA VAL A 92 -3.51 -11.94 -5.29
C VAL A 92 -4.22 -12.45 -6.53
N GLU A 93 -4.63 -13.70 -6.52
CA GLU A 93 -5.19 -14.36 -7.70
C GLU A 93 -6.40 -15.21 -7.33
N SER A 94 -7.51 -15.10 -8.08
CA SER A 94 -8.67 -15.98 -7.98
C SER A 94 -8.75 -16.94 -9.17
N ASN A 95 -9.37 -18.11 -8.96
CA ASN A 95 -9.51 -19.12 -10.02
C ASN A 95 -10.32 -18.63 -11.21
N ASP A 96 -11.31 -17.78 -10.98
CA ASP A 96 -12.16 -17.17 -11.99
C ASP A 96 -11.53 -15.93 -12.65
N ARG A 97 -10.31 -15.56 -12.23
CA ARG A 97 -9.55 -14.39 -12.69
C ARG A 97 -10.25 -13.05 -12.46
N THR A 98 -11.21 -12.97 -11.55
CA THR A 98 -11.77 -11.68 -11.10
C THR A 98 -10.75 -10.89 -10.30
N LEU A 99 -9.84 -11.59 -9.62
CA LEU A 99 -8.67 -11.01 -8.98
C LEU A 99 -7.41 -11.49 -9.70
N THR A 100 -6.60 -10.57 -10.19
CA THR A 100 -5.29 -10.87 -10.77
C THR A 100 -4.39 -9.67 -10.52
N SER A 101 -3.36 -9.85 -9.72
CA SER A 101 -2.34 -8.83 -9.48
C SER A 101 -1.02 -9.18 -10.14
N ASP A 102 -0.19 -8.18 -10.39
CA ASP A 102 1.23 -8.35 -10.58
C ASP A 102 1.91 -8.79 -9.27
N ASN A 103 3.22 -9.03 -9.31
CA ASN A 103 4.01 -9.25 -8.11
C ASN A 103 3.97 -8.00 -7.23
N LEU A 104 3.59 -8.19 -5.99
CA LEU A 104 3.60 -7.16 -4.95
C LEU A 104 4.87 -7.31 -4.13
N GLU A 105 5.81 -6.41 -4.31
CA GLU A 105 7.00 -6.31 -3.47
C GLU A 105 6.64 -5.72 -2.09
N GLN A 106 7.58 -5.70 -1.16
CA GLN A 106 7.34 -5.15 0.17
C GLN A 106 6.88 -3.68 0.11
N GLY A 107 5.72 -3.40 0.66
CA GLY A 107 5.08 -2.09 0.70
C GLY A 107 4.09 -1.85 -0.44
N ASP A 108 4.11 -2.67 -1.50
CA ASP A 108 3.19 -2.55 -2.62
C ASP A 108 1.75 -2.88 -2.23
N THR A 109 0.84 -2.34 -3.03
CA THR A 109 -0.60 -2.54 -2.84
C THR A 109 -1.29 -2.87 -4.15
N VAL A 110 -2.37 -3.65 -4.06
CA VAL A 110 -3.34 -3.85 -5.14
C VAL A 110 -4.74 -3.63 -4.60
N THR A 111 -5.62 -3.13 -5.43
CA THR A 111 -6.99 -2.75 -5.04
C THR A 111 -8.00 -3.33 -6.02
N PHE A 112 -9.04 -3.96 -5.48
CA PHE A 112 -10.17 -4.48 -6.27
C PHE A 112 -11.49 -4.03 -5.67
N LYS A 113 -12.48 -3.76 -6.55
CA LYS A 113 -13.84 -3.39 -6.16
C LYS A 113 -14.77 -4.61 -6.29
N PHE A 114 -15.65 -4.79 -5.32
CA PHE A 114 -16.59 -5.91 -5.24
C PHE A 114 -18.02 -5.40 -5.32
N ASP A 115 -18.58 -5.40 -6.52
CA ASP A 115 -19.94 -4.87 -6.78
C ASP A 115 -21.03 -5.94 -6.68
N ASN A 116 -20.69 -7.22 -6.82
CA ASN A 116 -21.65 -8.31 -6.89
C ASN A 116 -21.62 -9.17 -5.61
N PRO A 117 -22.80 -9.55 -5.07
CA PRO A 117 -22.85 -10.49 -3.96
C PRO A 117 -22.26 -11.86 -4.35
N GLY A 118 -21.58 -12.49 -3.41
CA GLY A 118 -20.99 -13.82 -3.60
C GLY A 118 -19.76 -14.06 -2.76
N ARG A 119 -19.09 -15.20 -3.02
CA ARG A 119 -17.83 -15.58 -2.42
C ARG A 119 -16.76 -15.67 -3.50
N VAL A 120 -15.67 -14.99 -3.28
CA VAL A 120 -14.47 -15.03 -4.14
C VAL A 120 -13.33 -15.61 -3.32
N ASP A 121 -12.94 -16.85 -3.61
CA ASP A 121 -11.76 -17.47 -3.02
C ASP A 121 -10.53 -17.10 -3.85
N TYR A 122 -9.43 -16.78 -3.17
CA TYR A 122 -8.17 -16.39 -3.80
C TYR A 122 -6.96 -16.99 -3.11
N ILE A 123 -5.86 -17.02 -3.82
CA ILE A 123 -4.57 -17.55 -3.37
C ILE A 123 -3.45 -16.57 -3.70
N CYS A 124 -2.26 -16.80 -3.17
CA CYS A 124 -1.04 -16.27 -3.74
C CYS A 124 -0.54 -17.24 -4.83
N GLY A 125 -0.42 -16.78 -6.09
CA GLY A 125 -0.02 -17.62 -7.21
C GLY A 125 1.39 -18.19 -7.07
N ILE A 126 2.30 -17.46 -6.42
CA ILE A 126 3.68 -17.90 -6.14
C ILE A 126 3.80 -18.71 -4.84
N HIS A 127 2.82 -18.63 -3.94
CA HIS A 127 2.79 -19.39 -2.68
C HIS A 127 1.39 -19.99 -2.47
N PRO A 128 1.02 -21.09 -3.16
CA PRO A 128 -0.37 -21.59 -3.21
C PRO A 128 -0.95 -22.07 -1.88
N SER A 129 -0.12 -22.22 -0.86
CA SER A 129 -0.58 -22.50 0.51
C SER A 129 -1.28 -21.30 1.17
N MET A 130 -1.00 -20.08 0.69
CA MET A 130 -1.65 -18.86 1.15
C MET A 130 -3.02 -18.73 0.49
N LYS A 131 -4.06 -18.76 1.30
CA LYS A 131 -5.46 -18.72 0.84
C LYS A 131 -6.24 -17.65 1.57
N GLY A 132 -7.16 -17.02 0.85
CA GLY A 132 -8.09 -16.05 1.40
C GLY A 132 -9.44 -16.11 0.73
N ALA A 133 -10.41 -15.39 1.29
CA ALA A 133 -11.74 -15.26 0.72
C ALA A 133 -12.35 -13.87 1.00
N VAL A 134 -13.07 -13.37 0.01
CA VAL A 134 -13.96 -12.22 0.16
C VAL A 134 -15.39 -12.71 0.08
N ILE A 135 -16.24 -12.30 1.02
CA ILE A 135 -17.68 -12.55 1.06
C ILE A 135 -18.39 -11.21 0.94
N VAL A 136 -19.17 -11.06 -0.11
CA VAL A 136 -19.96 -9.86 -0.40
C VAL A 136 -21.42 -10.08 -0.11
#